data_14ff9fd953febdf66e3081eb4322d5f8
#
_entry.id   14ff9fd953febdf66e3081eb4322d5f8
#
_cell.length_a   1.000
_cell.length_b   1.000
_cell.length_c   1.000
_cell.angle_alpha   90.00
_cell.angle_beta   90.00
_cell.angle_gamma   90.00
#
_symmetry.space_group_name_H-M   'P 1'
#
loop_
_entity.id
_entity.type
_entity.pdbx_description
1 polymer ?
#
loop_
_entity_poly.entity_id
_entity_poly.type
_entity_poly.pdbx_seq_one_letter_code
_entity_poly.pdbx_strand_id
1 'polypeptide(L)'
;MVRRIEDHISFLEKFINDVNTLTAKLLKDLQTEYGISAEQSPVLNMLSIEALTVGQITEKQGVNKAAVSRRVKKLLNAELVKLEKPDSNTDQRLKIIKLSNKGKKYIKERKAIMSHIASDMTSDFDSKEIEKVRQVLEIIDYRIQSYTSKLW
;
A
#
# COMPACT_ATOMS: atom_id res chain seq x y z
N MET A 1 -18.58 -7.25 30.75
CA MET A 1 -17.35 -8.08 30.80
C MET A 1 -16.30 -7.49 29.87
N VAL A 2 -15.15 -7.18 30.42
CA VAL A 2 -14.03 -6.65 29.62
C VAL A 2 -13.34 -7.82 28.91
N ARG A 3 -13.21 -7.74 27.60
CA ARG A 3 -12.52 -8.76 26.81
C ARG A 3 -11.02 -8.73 27.10
N ARG A 4 -10.37 -9.88 26.96
CA ARG A 4 -8.92 -9.99 27.12
C ARG A 4 -8.22 -9.42 25.89
N ILE A 5 -6.94 -9.06 26.08
CA ILE A 5 -6.14 -8.53 24.96
C ILE A 5 -6.01 -9.57 23.83
N GLU A 6 -5.94 -10.86 24.16
CA GLU A 6 -5.88 -11.93 23.17
C GLU A 6 -7.11 -11.97 22.27
N ASP A 7 -8.29 -11.67 22.82
CA ASP A 7 -9.54 -11.61 22.03
C ASP A 7 -9.49 -10.45 21.04
N HIS A 8 -8.93 -9.33 21.45
CA HIS A 8 -8.76 -8.17 20.57
C HIS A 8 -7.74 -8.43 19.48
N ILE A 9 -6.64 -9.10 19.80
CA ILE A 9 -5.62 -9.48 18.82
C ILE A 9 -6.21 -10.40 17.75
N SER A 10 -6.92 -11.46 18.17
CA SER A 10 -7.57 -12.40 17.25
C SER A 10 -8.58 -11.70 16.34
N PHE A 11 -9.35 -10.77 16.89
CA PHE A 11 -10.29 -9.97 16.09
C PHE A 11 -9.57 -9.10 15.08
N LEU A 12 -8.50 -8.42 15.47
CA LEU A 12 -7.73 -7.54 14.59
C LEU A 12 -7.09 -8.33 13.44
N GLU A 13 -6.55 -9.52 13.72
CA GLU A 13 -5.98 -10.39 12.68
C GLU A 13 -7.04 -10.80 11.66
N LYS A 14 -8.21 -11.22 12.16
CA LYS A 14 -9.35 -11.55 11.30
C LYS A 14 -9.80 -10.34 10.49
N PHE A 15 -9.92 -9.18 11.13
CA PHE A 15 -10.35 -7.94 10.51
C PHE A 15 -9.41 -7.53 9.37
N ILE A 16 -8.11 -7.57 9.61
CA ILE A 16 -7.10 -7.27 8.59
C ILE A 16 -7.24 -8.21 7.40
N ASN A 17 -7.41 -9.50 7.66
CA ASN A 17 -7.61 -10.51 6.63
C ASN A 17 -8.89 -10.24 5.81
N ASP A 18 -9.99 -9.92 6.48
CA ASP A 18 -11.26 -9.62 5.82
C ASP A 18 -11.15 -8.36 4.93
N VAL A 19 -10.47 -7.33 5.41
CA VAL A 19 -10.21 -6.10 4.64
C VAL A 19 -9.38 -6.42 3.39
N ASN A 20 -8.32 -7.21 3.54
CA ASN A 20 -7.46 -7.59 2.42
C ASN A 20 -8.23 -8.41 1.37
N THR A 21 -9.07 -9.35 1.82
CA THR A 21 -9.91 -10.17 0.94
C THR A 21 -10.91 -9.31 0.17
N LEU A 22 -11.59 -8.40 0.87
CA LEU A 22 -12.53 -7.48 0.22
C LEU A 22 -11.84 -6.61 -0.81
N THR A 23 -10.69 -6.03 -0.44
CA THR A 23 -9.89 -5.19 -1.32
C THR A 23 -9.50 -5.94 -2.60
N ALA A 24 -9.02 -7.18 -2.45
CA ALA A 24 -8.63 -8.00 -3.59
C ALA A 24 -9.81 -8.24 -4.55
N LYS A 25 -10.98 -8.53 -4.00
CA LYS A 25 -12.19 -8.76 -4.81
C LYS A 25 -12.66 -7.49 -5.52
N LEU A 26 -12.66 -6.36 -4.82
CA LEU A 26 -13.10 -5.07 -5.37
C LEU A 26 -12.18 -4.58 -6.49
N LEU A 27 -10.88 -4.83 -6.37
CA LEU A 27 -9.89 -4.32 -7.31
C LEU A 27 -9.53 -5.30 -8.45
N LYS A 28 -10.09 -6.50 -8.43
CA LYS A 28 -9.74 -7.54 -9.41
C LYS A 28 -9.93 -7.08 -10.85
N ASP A 29 -11.09 -6.51 -11.16
CA ASP A 29 -11.40 -6.05 -12.52
C ASP A 29 -10.51 -4.89 -12.95
N LEU A 30 -10.29 -3.94 -12.04
CA LEU A 30 -9.41 -2.80 -12.28
C LEU A 30 -7.96 -3.26 -12.54
N GLN A 31 -7.47 -4.18 -11.73
CA GLN A 31 -6.13 -4.73 -11.91
C GLN A 31 -5.99 -5.44 -13.26
N THR A 32 -6.99 -6.21 -13.64
CA THR A 32 -7.01 -6.88 -14.95
C THR A 32 -6.97 -5.87 -16.10
N GLU A 33 -7.75 -4.80 -15.99
CA GLU A 33 -7.78 -3.72 -16.99
C GLU A 33 -6.40 -3.08 -17.17
N TYR A 34 -5.66 -2.91 -16.09
CA TYR A 34 -4.32 -2.31 -16.13
C TYR A 34 -3.19 -3.33 -16.34
N GLY A 35 -3.51 -4.62 -16.47
CA GLY A 35 -2.52 -5.66 -16.71
C GLY A 35 -1.60 -5.96 -15.53
N ILE A 36 -2.12 -5.81 -14.32
CA ILE A 36 -1.35 -6.08 -13.09
C ILE A 36 -2.06 -7.12 -12.23
N SER A 37 -1.32 -7.67 -11.27
CA SER A 37 -1.84 -8.57 -10.26
C SER A 37 -1.79 -7.92 -8.88
N ALA A 38 -2.35 -8.62 -7.89
CA ALA A 38 -2.37 -8.15 -6.51
C ALA A 38 -0.97 -7.86 -5.93
N GLU A 39 0.07 -8.52 -6.45
CA GLU A 39 1.46 -8.32 -5.97
C GLU A 39 2.04 -6.96 -6.37
N GLN A 40 1.62 -6.41 -7.51
CA GLN A 40 2.11 -5.12 -7.98
C GLN A 40 1.39 -3.94 -7.33
N SER A 41 0.15 -4.13 -6.90
CA SER A 41 -0.67 -3.05 -6.35
C SER A 41 -0.06 -2.35 -5.13
N PRO A 42 0.50 -3.07 -4.13
CA PRO A 42 1.16 -2.41 -3.00
C PRO A 42 2.33 -1.50 -3.40
N VAL A 43 3.10 -1.89 -4.42
CA VAL A 43 4.19 -1.04 -4.92
C VAL A 43 3.64 0.26 -5.48
N LEU A 44 2.56 0.21 -6.26
CA LEU A 44 1.91 1.41 -6.78
C LEU A 44 1.40 2.32 -5.66
N ASN A 45 0.85 1.74 -4.60
CA ASN A 45 0.40 2.50 -3.43
C ASN A 45 1.55 3.25 -2.75
N MET A 46 2.70 2.60 -2.59
CA MET A 46 3.89 3.25 -2.04
C MET A 46 4.35 4.41 -2.92
N LEU A 47 4.37 4.21 -4.23
CA LEU A 47 4.80 5.22 -5.19
C LEU A 47 3.80 6.36 -5.32
N SER A 48 2.56 6.19 -4.90
CA SER A 48 1.58 7.27 -4.85
C SER A 48 1.91 8.30 -3.78
N ILE A 49 2.71 7.92 -2.80
CA ILE A 49 3.14 8.80 -1.71
C ILE A 49 4.43 9.52 -2.09
N GLU A 50 5.41 8.77 -2.58
CA GLU A 50 6.73 9.30 -2.98
C GLU A 50 7.43 8.38 -3.98
N ALA A 51 8.32 8.94 -4.76
CA ALA A 51 9.20 8.16 -5.63
C ALA A 51 10.23 7.41 -4.76
N LEU A 52 10.53 6.17 -5.12
CA LEU A 52 11.38 5.28 -4.32
C LEU A 52 12.38 4.54 -5.20
N THR A 53 13.51 4.15 -4.61
CA THR A 53 14.45 3.21 -5.22
C THR A 53 13.97 1.77 -4.96
N VAL A 54 14.52 0.81 -5.72
CA VAL A 54 14.25 -0.63 -5.47
C VAL A 54 14.62 -1.01 -4.04
N GLY A 55 15.77 -0.51 -3.55
CA GLY A 55 16.21 -0.76 -2.18
C GLY A 55 15.19 -0.28 -1.13
N GLN A 56 14.65 0.90 -1.31
CA GLN A 56 13.63 1.47 -0.41
C GLN A 56 12.34 0.66 -0.44
N ILE A 57 11.90 0.22 -1.62
CA ILE A 57 10.71 -0.62 -1.75
C ILE A 57 10.96 -1.97 -1.05
N THR A 58 12.13 -2.56 -1.24
CA THR A 58 12.52 -3.83 -0.61
C THR A 58 12.43 -3.73 0.91
N GLU A 59 12.98 -2.67 1.47
CA GLU A 59 12.93 -2.42 2.91
C GLU A 59 11.50 -2.28 3.41
N LYS A 60 10.67 -1.51 2.71
CA LYS A 60 9.27 -1.28 3.11
C LYS A 60 8.41 -2.54 2.98
N GLN A 61 8.66 -3.39 2.00
CA GLN A 61 7.88 -4.62 1.80
C GLN A 61 8.36 -5.79 2.65
N GLY A 62 9.59 -5.74 3.14
CA GLY A 62 10.15 -6.84 3.92
C GLY A 62 10.31 -8.14 3.14
N VAL A 63 10.53 -8.06 1.82
CA VAL A 63 10.77 -9.22 0.94
C VAL A 63 12.15 -9.09 0.32
N ASN A 64 12.61 -10.13 -0.41
CA ASN A 64 13.93 -10.07 -1.03
C ASN A 64 13.94 -9.13 -2.25
N LYS A 65 15.12 -8.64 -2.59
CA LYS A 65 15.33 -7.69 -3.68
C LYS A 65 14.90 -8.26 -5.04
N ALA A 66 15.11 -9.55 -5.27
CA ALA A 66 14.73 -10.22 -6.51
C ALA A 66 13.21 -10.17 -6.73
N ALA A 67 12.43 -10.38 -5.68
CA ALA A 67 10.97 -10.29 -5.75
C ALA A 67 10.51 -8.87 -6.11
N VAL A 68 11.10 -7.86 -5.47
CA VAL A 68 10.80 -6.45 -5.76
C VAL A 68 11.18 -6.10 -7.20
N SER A 69 12.35 -6.52 -7.64
CA SER A 69 12.81 -6.28 -9.02
C SER A 69 11.84 -6.86 -10.05
N ARG A 70 11.31 -8.04 -9.80
CA ARG A 70 10.29 -8.66 -10.68
C ARG A 70 8.99 -7.85 -10.69
N ARG A 71 8.54 -7.40 -9.52
CA ARG A 71 7.32 -6.57 -9.40
C ARG A 71 7.48 -5.25 -10.15
N VAL A 72 8.61 -4.60 -9.99
CA VAL A 72 8.93 -3.36 -10.69
C VAL A 72 9.01 -3.57 -12.21
N LYS A 73 9.64 -4.65 -12.64
CA LYS A 73 9.73 -4.99 -14.07
C LYS A 73 8.34 -5.17 -14.69
N LYS A 74 7.43 -5.85 -14.01
CA LYS A 74 6.05 -6.01 -14.47
C LYS A 74 5.32 -4.67 -14.57
N LEU A 75 5.56 -3.77 -13.61
CA LEU A 75 4.98 -2.43 -13.62
C LEU A 75 5.55 -1.58 -14.77
N LEU A 76 6.83 -1.71 -15.07
CA LEU A 76 7.45 -1.05 -16.22
C LEU A 76 6.85 -1.57 -17.53
N ASN A 77 6.69 -2.88 -17.66
CA ASN A 77 6.10 -3.50 -18.84
C ASN A 77 4.64 -3.08 -19.04
N ALA A 78 3.90 -2.85 -17.96
CA ALA A 78 2.52 -2.35 -17.98
C ALA A 78 2.46 -0.82 -18.14
N GLU A 79 3.60 -0.14 -18.21
CA GLU A 79 3.72 1.32 -18.37
C GLU A 79 3.11 2.12 -17.21
N LEU A 80 3.04 1.52 -16.02
CA LEU A 80 2.45 2.17 -14.83
C LEU A 80 3.49 2.94 -14.02
N VAL A 81 4.76 2.64 -14.22
CA VAL A 81 5.87 3.33 -13.57
C VAL A 81 6.93 3.69 -14.60
N LYS A 82 7.78 4.62 -14.24
CA LYS A 82 8.93 5.00 -15.04
C LYS A 82 10.16 5.12 -14.15
N LEU A 83 11.33 4.91 -14.75
CA LEU A 83 12.60 5.09 -14.11
C LEU A 83 13.09 6.50 -14.35
N GLU A 84 13.54 7.15 -13.29
CA GLU A 84 14.17 8.47 -13.36
C GLU A 84 15.59 8.34 -12.82
N LYS A 85 16.56 8.85 -13.57
CA LYS A 85 17.92 8.90 -13.09
C LYS A 85 18.05 10.07 -12.12
N PRO A 86 18.66 9.86 -10.94
CA PRO A 86 19.00 10.99 -10.08
C PRO A 86 20.03 11.87 -10.80
N ASP A 87 20.25 13.08 -10.28
CA ASP A 87 21.17 14.07 -10.85
C ASP A 87 22.49 13.47 -11.35
N SER A 88 23.04 14.06 -12.41
CA SER A 88 24.23 13.62 -13.10
C SER A 88 25.47 13.34 -12.23
N ASN A 89 25.46 13.79 -10.97
CA ASN A 89 26.55 13.60 -10.00
C ASN A 89 26.35 12.42 -9.05
N THR A 90 25.24 11.68 -9.16
CA THR A 90 24.94 10.53 -8.30
C THR A 90 25.18 9.22 -9.02
N ASP A 91 25.43 8.17 -8.24
CA ASP A 91 25.65 6.82 -8.75
C ASP A 91 24.47 6.40 -9.64
N GLN A 92 24.76 6.07 -10.90
CA GLN A 92 23.76 5.64 -11.89
C GLN A 92 23.00 4.37 -11.48
N ARG A 93 23.45 3.68 -10.43
CA ARG A 93 22.77 2.51 -9.87
C ARG A 93 21.51 2.86 -9.08
N LEU A 94 21.39 4.12 -8.62
CA LEU A 94 20.27 4.59 -7.82
C LEU A 94 19.17 5.14 -8.73
N LYS A 95 18.50 4.25 -9.45
CA LYS A 95 17.34 4.64 -10.26
C LYS A 95 16.13 4.84 -9.35
N ILE A 96 15.47 5.96 -9.51
CA ILE A 96 14.25 6.30 -8.79
C ILE A 96 13.07 5.83 -9.62
N ILE A 97 12.16 5.12 -8.98
CA ILE A 97 10.94 4.62 -9.60
C ILE A 97 9.80 5.55 -9.19
N LYS A 98 9.03 6.01 -10.17
CA LYS A 98 7.87 6.85 -9.90
C LYS A 98 6.70 6.47 -10.79
N LEU A 99 5.49 6.88 -10.40
CA LEU A 99 4.30 6.63 -11.18
C LEU A 99 4.36 7.35 -12.52
N SER A 100 3.96 6.66 -13.59
CA SER A 100 3.62 7.28 -14.86
C SER A 100 2.26 7.96 -14.76
N ASN A 101 1.84 8.68 -15.80
CA ASN A 101 0.48 9.23 -15.86
C ASN A 101 -0.58 8.12 -15.80
N LYS A 102 -0.32 6.99 -16.45
CA LYS A 102 -1.19 5.81 -16.38
C LYS A 102 -1.26 5.24 -14.96
N GLY A 103 -0.12 5.20 -14.26
CA GLY A 103 -0.07 4.77 -12.86
C GLY A 103 -0.86 5.70 -11.93
N LYS A 104 -0.76 7.00 -12.16
CA LYS A 104 -1.55 7.99 -11.40
C LYS A 104 -3.05 7.82 -11.64
N LYS A 105 -3.44 7.50 -12.87
CA LYS A 105 -4.84 7.22 -13.22
C LYS A 105 -5.34 5.98 -12.49
N TYR A 106 -4.55 4.91 -12.46
CA TYR A 106 -4.86 3.70 -11.69
C TYR A 106 -5.11 4.03 -10.22
N ILE A 107 -4.22 4.77 -9.59
CA ILE A 107 -4.35 5.15 -8.17
C ILE A 107 -5.63 5.95 -7.94
N LYS A 108 -5.97 6.87 -8.84
CA LYS A 108 -7.20 7.66 -8.75
C LYS A 108 -8.45 6.79 -8.83
N GLU A 109 -8.49 5.86 -9.78
CA GLU A 109 -9.61 4.94 -9.95
C GLU A 109 -9.73 3.98 -8.76
N ARG A 110 -8.59 3.49 -8.25
CA ARG A 110 -8.55 2.67 -7.05
C ARG A 110 -9.13 3.40 -5.84
N LYS A 111 -8.71 4.64 -5.64
CA LYS A 111 -9.23 5.46 -4.53
C LYS A 111 -10.73 5.68 -4.62
N ALA A 112 -11.25 5.89 -5.82
CA ALA A 112 -12.68 6.07 -6.03
C ALA A 112 -13.47 4.82 -5.61
N ILE A 113 -13.01 3.64 -6.01
CA ILE A 113 -13.65 2.36 -5.64
C ILE A 113 -13.61 2.18 -4.13
N MET A 114 -12.45 2.34 -3.52
CA MET A 114 -12.26 2.12 -2.08
C MET A 114 -13.03 3.14 -1.24
N SER A 115 -13.05 4.40 -1.67
CA SER A 115 -13.78 5.46 -0.96
C SER A 115 -15.28 5.25 -1.00
N HIS A 116 -15.81 4.77 -2.13
CA HIS A 116 -17.24 4.49 -2.26
C HIS A 116 -17.68 3.41 -1.26
N ILE A 117 -16.94 2.30 -1.20
CA ILE A 117 -17.24 1.20 -0.29
C ILE A 117 -17.06 1.63 1.17
N ALA A 118 -15.98 2.34 1.48
CA ALA A 118 -15.74 2.84 2.83
C ALA A 118 -16.85 3.80 3.28
N SER A 119 -17.32 4.66 2.39
CA SER A 119 -18.42 5.57 2.67
C SER A 119 -19.71 4.83 2.96
N ASP A 120 -20.04 3.80 2.18
CA ASP A 120 -21.23 2.97 2.41
C ASP A 120 -21.18 2.27 3.77
N MET A 121 -20.03 1.72 4.12
CA MET A 121 -19.86 0.98 5.38
C MET A 121 -19.91 1.86 6.62
N THR A 122 -19.61 3.14 6.48
CA THR A 122 -19.46 4.07 7.62
C THR A 122 -20.46 5.21 7.60
N SER A 123 -21.48 5.13 6.74
CA SER A 123 -22.44 6.23 6.52
C SER A 123 -23.23 6.63 7.76
N ASP A 124 -23.44 5.70 8.69
CA ASP A 124 -24.19 5.92 9.95
C ASP A 124 -23.27 6.24 11.14
N PHE A 125 -21.97 6.31 10.93
CA PHE A 125 -21.03 6.66 11.99
C PHE A 125 -20.81 8.17 12.07
N ASP A 126 -20.67 8.68 13.30
CA ASP A 126 -20.29 10.06 13.55
C ASP A 126 -18.82 10.27 13.14
N SER A 127 -18.55 11.40 12.51
CA SER A 127 -17.19 11.77 12.10
C SER A 127 -16.22 11.82 13.28
N LYS A 128 -16.71 12.17 14.49
CA LYS A 128 -15.88 12.17 15.70
C LYS A 128 -15.46 10.76 16.12
N GLU A 129 -16.33 9.78 15.95
CA GLU A 129 -16.03 8.38 16.25
C GLU A 129 -14.95 7.85 15.29
N ILE A 130 -15.09 8.16 14.00
CA ILE A 130 -14.11 7.78 12.97
C ILE A 130 -12.74 8.41 13.26
N GLU A 131 -12.73 9.70 13.58
CA GLU A 131 -11.49 10.42 13.89
C GLU A 131 -10.80 9.84 15.14
N LYS A 132 -11.57 9.46 16.15
CA LYS A 132 -11.02 8.84 17.37
C LYS A 132 -10.37 7.50 17.06
N VAL A 133 -11.00 6.67 16.26
CA VAL A 133 -10.43 5.38 15.82
C VAL A 133 -9.12 5.63 15.06
N ARG A 134 -9.11 6.59 14.15
CA ARG A 134 -7.91 6.95 13.39
C ARG A 134 -6.77 7.38 14.31
N GLN A 135 -7.04 8.24 15.28
CA GLN A 135 -6.02 8.70 16.22
C GLN A 135 -5.37 7.55 17.00
N VAL A 136 -6.18 6.60 17.47
CA VAL A 136 -5.67 5.41 18.16
C VAL A 136 -4.80 4.57 17.22
N LEU A 137 -5.26 4.35 15.99
CA LEU A 137 -4.52 3.57 15.01
C LEU A 137 -3.21 4.27 14.58
N GLU A 138 -3.20 5.59 14.51
CA GLU A 138 -1.97 6.35 14.21
C GLU A 138 -0.91 6.15 15.29
N ILE A 139 -1.32 6.11 16.56
CA ILE A 139 -0.40 5.83 17.66
C ILE A 139 0.18 4.42 17.53
N ILE A 140 -0.68 3.44 17.25
CA ILE A 140 -0.26 2.06 17.06
C ILE A 140 0.68 1.93 15.88
N ASP A 141 0.36 2.57 14.77
CA ASP A 141 1.19 2.58 13.56
C ASP A 141 2.59 3.14 13.82
N TYR A 142 2.67 4.24 14.54
CA TYR A 142 3.94 4.82 14.95
C TYR A 142 4.79 3.82 15.76
N ARG A 143 4.15 3.10 16.67
CA ARG A 143 4.83 2.07 17.48
C ARG A 143 5.25 0.86 16.65
N ILE A 144 4.43 0.47 15.66
CA ILE A 144 4.78 -0.60 14.70
C ILE A 144 6.06 -0.22 13.95
N GLN A 145 6.19 1.01 13.49
CA GLN A 145 7.38 1.50 12.80
C GLN A 145 8.64 1.33 13.66
N SER A 146 8.52 1.61 14.96
CA SER A 146 9.62 1.44 15.91
C SER A 146 10.07 -0.01 16.02
N TYR A 147 9.13 -0.95 16.11
CA TYR A 147 9.46 -2.38 16.15
C TYR A 147 10.06 -2.88 14.84
N THR A 148 9.49 -2.48 13.73
CA THR A 148 9.98 -2.88 12.40
C THR A 148 11.43 -2.44 12.19
N SER A 149 11.78 -1.23 12.60
CA SER A 149 13.15 -0.70 12.51
C SER A 149 14.16 -1.53 13.31
N LYS A 150 13.74 -2.10 14.45
CA LYS A 150 14.62 -2.93 15.29
C LYS A 150 14.84 -4.34 14.75
N LEU A 151 13.90 -4.86 13.95
CA LEU A 151 13.93 -6.21 13.42
C LEU A 151 14.75 -6.32 12.12
N TRP A 152 15.12 -5.21 11.53
CA TRP A 152 15.87 -5.15 10.25
C TRP A 152 17.32 -4.68 10.46
#